data_f162263cb39bb0113a6216c3c696875c
#
_entry.id   f162263cb39bb0113a6216c3c696875c
#
_cell.length_a   1.000
_cell.length_b   1.000
_cell.length_c   1.000
_cell.angle_alpha   90.00
_cell.angle_beta   90.00
_cell.angle_gamma   90.00
#
_symmetry.space_group_name_H-M   'P 1'
#
loop_
_entity.id
_entity.type
_entity.pdbx_description
1 polymer ?
#
loop_
_entity_poly.entity_id
_entity_poly.type
_entity_poly.pdbx_seq_one_letter_code
_entity_poly.pdbx_strand_id
1 'polypeptide(L)'
;MVVSNDELYSEAEALSANVEDNFLDLGKALRKLLDRDPALFQQLWQKTSLGRRKAYYLVEVSRVFDPLPISRNRLKKLGWTKLQIIGRQITKDNAQELLAIAEENTAKQLERLMRGEKPIDNAHCMLMYFSPKQYKVVEEAMLANGGVKSGRGVVGKEEALVRALKKLKDAPDGSPPAAVMG
;
A
#
# COMPACT_ATOMS: atom_id res chain seq x y z
N MET A 1 25.86 -18.69 -20.99
CA MET A 1 24.68 -19.47 -21.40
C MET A 1 23.44 -18.62 -21.22
N VAL A 2 22.62 -18.49 -22.26
CA VAL A 2 21.33 -17.78 -22.15
C VAL A 2 20.30 -18.81 -21.67
N VAL A 3 19.78 -18.64 -20.47
CA VAL A 3 18.70 -19.46 -19.90
C VAL A 3 17.48 -19.39 -20.83
N SER A 4 16.87 -20.52 -21.19
CA SER A 4 15.70 -20.57 -22.06
C SER A 4 14.44 -20.02 -21.36
N ASN A 5 13.39 -19.72 -22.14
CA ASN A 5 12.11 -19.27 -21.54
C ASN A 5 11.45 -20.39 -20.72
N ASP A 6 11.59 -21.66 -21.15
CA ASP A 6 11.05 -22.81 -20.43
C ASP A 6 11.78 -23.05 -19.09
N GLU A 7 13.10 -22.86 -19.06
CA GLU A 7 13.87 -22.91 -17.82
C GLU A 7 13.47 -21.79 -16.86
N LEU A 8 13.28 -20.55 -17.36
CA LEU A 8 12.81 -19.43 -16.56
C LEU A 8 11.39 -19.65 -16.01
N TYR A 9 10.52 -20.24 -16.83
CA TYR A 9 9.17 -20.59 -16.41
C TYR A 9 9.19 -21.63 -15.29
N SER A 10 9.93 -22.70 -15.47
CA SER A 10 10.05 -23.78 -14.48
C SER A 10 10.69 -23.29 -13.18
N GLU A 11 11.71 -22.43 -13.26
CA GLU A 11 12.32 -21.77 -12.08
C GLU A 11 11.29 -20.92 -11.34
N ALA A 12 10.56 -20.05 -12.05
CA ALA A 12 9.56 -19.17 -11.44
C ALA A 12 8.38 -19.97 -10.85
N GLU A 13 7.96 -21.06 -11.49
CA GLU A 13 6.92 -21.95 -10.97
C GLU A 13 7.36 -22.60 -9.66
N ALA A 14 8.57 -23.14 -9.60
CA ALA A 14 9.12 -23.74 -8.38
C ALA A 14 9.26 -22.73 -7.24
N LEU A 15 9.76 -21.52 -7.52
CA LEU A 15 9.90 -20.44 -6.54
C LEU A 15 8.53 -19.93 -6.03
N SER A 16 7.48 -20.02 -6.85
CA SER A 16 6.14 -19.59 -6.48
C SER A 16 5.48 -20.44 -5.39
N ALA A 17 5.98 -21.63 -5.13
CA ALA A 17 5.47 -22.52 -4.08
C ALA A 17 5.69 -21.94 -2.67
N ASN A 18 6.76 -21.16 -2.46
CA ASN A 18 7.01 -20.45 -1.21
C ASN A 18 7.46 -19.01 -1.50
N VAL A 19 6.49 -18.14 -1.72
CA VAL A 19 6.74 -16.74 -2.10
C VAL A 19 7.44 -15.95 -1.00
N GLU A 20 7.09 -16.19 0.25
CA GLU A 20 7.63 -15.39 1.37
C GLU A 20 9.15 -15.56 1.51
N ASP A 21 9.67 -16.76 1.31
CA ASP A 21 11.11 -17.02 1.37
C ASP A 21 11.85 -16.68 0.07
N ASN A 22 11.15 -16.79 -1.07
CA ASN A 22 11.76 -16.75 -2.39
C ASN A 22 11.46 -15.45 -3.18
N PHE A 23 10.76 -14.49 -2.62
CA PHE A 23 10.20 -13.35 -3.36
C PHE A 23 11.24 -12.55 -4.16
N LEU A 24 12.49 -12.47 -3.71
CA LEU A 24 13.54 -11.75 -4.44
C LEU A 24 13.97 -12.52 -5.71
N ASP A 25 14.16 -13.84 -5.61
CA ASP A 25 14.53 -14.65 -6.75
C ASP A 25 13.34 -14.83 -7.70
N LEU A 26 12.17 -15.08 -7.15
CA LEU A 26 10.92 -15.11 -7.91
C LEU A 26 10.69 -13.80 -8.66
N GLY A 27 10.87 -12.65 -8.02
CA GLY A 27 10.76 -11.34 -8.67
C GLY A 27 11.71 -11.18 -9.86
N LYS A 28 12.95 -11.67 -9.74
CA LYS A 28 13.92 -11.67 -10.86
C LYS A 28 13.51 -12.60 -12.00
N ALA A 29 13.07 -13.80 -11.69
CA ALA A 29 12.61 -14.77 -12.69
C ALA A 29 11.37 -14.25 -13.42
N LEU A 30 10.38 -13.73 -12.66
CA LEU A 30 9.17 -13.12 -13.21
C LEU A 30 9.46 -11.90 -14.09
N ARG A 31 10.41 -11.03 -13.69
CA ARG A 31 10.83 -9.89 -14.50
C ARG A 31 11.42 -10.33 -15.83
N LYS A 32 12.38 -11.27 -15.80
CA LYS A 32 13.00 -11.80 -17.01
C LYS A 32 11.96 -12.46 -17.93
N LEU A 33 11.01 -13.19 -17.36
CA LEU A 33 9.94 -13.83 -18.11
C LEU A 33 9.00 -12.79 -18.74
N LEU A 34 8.56 -11.78 -17.97
CA LEU A 34 7.73 -10.69 -18.48
C LEU A 34 8.41 -9.92 -19.61
N ASP A 35 9.71 -9.62 -19.48
CA ASP A 35 10.47 -8.85 -20.46
C ASP A 35 10.74 -9.65 -21.75
N ARG A 36 10.79 -10.99 -21.69
CA ARG A 36 11.05 -11.86 -22.87
C ARG A 36 9.79 -12.44 -23.49
N ASP A 37 8.85 -12.89 -22.67
CA ASP A 37 7.64 -13.57 -23.09
C ASP A 37 6.46 -13.26 -22.15
N PRO A 38 5.73 -12.17 -22.42
CA PRO A 38 4.57 -11.78 -21.62
C PRO A 38 3.45 -12.84 -21.59
N ALA A 39 3.36 -13.72 -22.61
CA ALA A 39 2.34 -14.76 -22.66
C ALA A 39 2.66 -15.88 -21.65
N LEU A 40 3.91 -16.34 -21.59
CA LEU A 40 4.37 -17.28 -20.57
C LEU A 40 4.26 -16.70 -19.15
N PHE A 41 4.60 -15.42 -18.96
CA PHE A 41 4.38 -14.73 -17.70
C PHE A 41 2.91 -14.76 -17.27
N GLN A 42 1.98 -14.53 -18.22
CA GLN A 42 0.55 -14.60 -17.95
C GLN A 42 0.11 -16.02 -17.56
N GLN A 43 0.54 -17.03 -18.31
CA GLN A 43 0.25 -18.44 -18.01
C GLN A 43 0.71 -18.82 -16.59
N LEU A 44 1.90 -18.38 -16.20
CA LEU A 44 2.47 -18.68 -14.88
C LEU A 44 1.60 -18.20 -13.73
N TRP A 45 1.23 -16.92 -13.70
CA TRP A 45 0.41 -16.42 -12.59
C TRP A 45 -1.04 -16.89 -12.64
N GLN A 46 -1.55 -17.36 -13.78
CA GLN A 46 -2.85 -18.02 -13.90
C GLN A 46 -2.81 -19.47 -13.35
N LYS A 47 -1.71 -20.20 -13.62
CA LYS A 47 -1.52 -21.59 -13.19
C LYS A 47 -1.18 -21.69 -11.71
N THR A 48 -0.42 -20.74 -11.17
CA THR A 48 0.01 -20.72 -9.77
C THR A 48 -0.95 -19.94 -8.88
N SER A 49 -0.86 -20.13 -7.56
CA SER A 49 -1.62 -19.35 -6.57
C SER A 49 -1.13 -17.89 -6.42
N LEU A 50 -0.15 -17.47 -7.23
CA LEU A 50 0.48 -16.15 -7.13
C LEU A 50 -0.50 -15.00 -7.40
N GLY A 51 -1.34 -15.16 -8.43
CA GLY A 51 -2.28 -14.15 -8.89
C GLY A 51 -1.61 -12.95 -9.57
N ARG A 52 -2.34 -12.34 -10.51
CA ARG A 52 -1.83 -11.24 -11.36
C ARG A 52 -1.19 -10.11 -10.56
N ARG A 53 -1.90 -9.60 -9.55
CA ARG A 53 -1.47 -8.41 -8.80
C ARG A 53 -0.14 -8.63 -8.07
N LYS A 54 0.00 -9.78 -7.40
CA LYS A 54 1.23 -10.13 -6.66
C LYS A 54 2.40 -10.36 -7.62
N ALA A 55 2.17 -11.02 -8.77
CA ALA A 55 3.19 -11.22 -9.79
C ALA A 55 3.80 -9.88 -10.27
N TYR A 56 2.96 -8.90 -10.62
CA TYR A 56 3.43 -7.57 -11.02
C TYR A 56 4.14 -6.83 -9.88
N TYR A 57 3.69 -6.94 -8.63
CA TYR A 57 4.37 -6.33 -7.50
C TYR A 57 5.78 -6.89 -7.30
N LEU A 58 5.96 -8.21 -7.45
CA LEU A 58 7.28 -8.83 -7.33
C LEU A 58 8.22 -8.41 -8.48
N VAL A 59 7.70 -8.26 -9.69
CA VAL A 59 8.46 -7.70 -10.82
C VAL A 59 8.94 -6.29 -10.48
N GLU A 60 8.05 -5.43 -9.98
CA GLU A 60 8.41 -4.05 -9.61
C GLU A 60 9.44 -4.02 -8.46
N VAL A 61 9.29 -4.86 -7.44
CA VAL A 61 10.30 -5.01 -6.37
C VAL A 61 11.67 -5.34 -6.97
N SER A 62 11.74 -6.31 -7.89
CA SER A 62 13.00 -6.65 -8.57
C SER A 62 13.56 -5.47 -9.40
N ARG A 63 12.70 -4.77 -10.16
CA ARG A 63 13.14 -3.62 -10.97
C ARG A 63 13.74 -2.49 -10.13
N VAL A 64 13.12 -2.22 -8.99
CA VAL A 64 13.50 -1.11 -8.12
C VAL A 64 14.72 -1.45 -7.26
N PHE A 65 14.76 -2.64 -6.66
CA PHE A 65 15.75 -2.94 -5.62
C PHE A 65 17.00 -3.66 -6.15
N ASP A 66 16.94 -4.38 -7.28
CA ASP A 66 18.13 -5.03 -7.85
C ASP A 66 19.27 -4.05 -8.21
N PRO A 67 18.99 -2.82 -8.73
CA PRO A 67 20.03 -1.85 -9.03
C PRO A 67 20.60 -1.14 -7.79
N LEU A 68 19.95 -1.25 -6.63
CA LEU A 68 20.36 -0.54 -5.42
C LEU A 68 21.41 -1.35 -4.63
N PRO A 69 22.42 -0.72 -4.04
CA PRO A 69 23.46 -1.39 -3.27
C PRO A 69 22.95 -1.77 -1.86
N ILE A 70 21.91 -2.61 -1.80
CA ILE A 70 21.26 -3.03 -0.57
C ILE A 70 21.47 -4.53 -0.38
N SER A 71 21.83 -4.96 0.84
CA SER A 71 22.04 -6.38 1.10
C SER A 71 20.73 -7.17 0.99
N ARG A 72 20.79 -8.35 0.37
CA ARG A 72 19.65 -9.26 0.23
C ARG A 72 19.01 -9.61 1.57
N ASN A 73 19.83 -9.81 2.61
CA ASN A 73 19.34 -10.14 3.94
C ASN A 73 18.46 -9.02 4.53
N ARG A 74 18.82 -7.74 4.28
CA ARG A 74 18.01 -6.59 4.71
C ARG A 74 16.66 -6.56 3.97
N LEU A 75 16.68 -6.78 2.65
CA LEU A 75 15.46 -6.86 1.85
C LEU A 75 14.56 -8.02 2.27
N LYS A 76 15.15 -9.20 2.55
CA LYS A 76 14.39 -10.37 3.02
C LYS A 76 13.70 -10.11 4.36
N LYS A 77 14.38 -9.47 5.33
CA LYS A 77 13.79 -9.13 6.64
C LYS A 77 12.60 -8.17 6.53
N LEU A 78 12.62 -7.23 5.60
CA LEU A 78 11.52 -6.30 5.36
C LEU A 78 10.30 -6.99 4.74
N GLY A 79 10.53 -7.95 3.87
CA GLY A 79 9.49 -8.65 3.12
C GLY A 79 8.94 -7.84 1.94
N TRP A 80 8.40 -8.53 0.95
CA TRP A 80 7.96 -7.94 -0.32
C TRP A 80 6.88 -6.88 -0.15
N THR A 81 6.00 -7.00 0.86
CA THR A 81 4.91 -6.03 1.10
C THR A 81 5.45 -4.65 1.46
N LYS A 82 6.39 -4.55 2.40
CA LYS A 82 7.00 -3.27 2.76
C LYS A 82 7.84 -2.70 1.62
N LEU A 83 8.58 -3.55 0.92
CA LEU A 83 9.37 -3.14 -0.25
C LEU A 83 8.47 -2.57 -1.36
N GLN A 84 7.33 -3.17 -1.63
CA GLN A 84 6.36 -2.66 -2.60
C GLN A 84 5.82 -1.27 -2.21
N ILE A 85 5.62 -1.03 -0.91
CA ILE A 85 5.14 0.26 -0.41
C ILE A 85 6.18 1.36 -0.64
N ILE A 86 7.43 1.16 -0.21
CA ILE A 86 8.50 2.16 -0.35
C ILE A 86 9.05 2.24 -1.78
N GLY A 87 8.93 1.17 -2.57
CA GLY A 87 9.45 1.08 -3.93
C GLY A 87 8.96 2.18 -4.88
N ARG A 88 7.85 2.83 -4.55
CA ARG A 88 7.30 3.95 -5.34
C ARG A 88 8.07 5.27 -5.17
N GLN A 89 8.82 5.42 -4.10
CA GLN A 89 9.47 6.67 -3.71
C GLN A 89 10.97 6.50 -3.46
N ILE A 90 11.46 5.25 -3.41
CA ILE A 90 12.85 4.95 -3.12
C ILE A 90 13.75 5.34 -4.29
N THR A 91 14.85 6.00 -3.98
CA THR A 91 15.95 6.36 -4.88
C THR A 91 17.27 5.95 -4.25
N LYS A 92 18.37 6.10 -4.98
CA LYS A 92 19.70 5.85 -4.41
C LYS A 92 20.01 6.77 -3.22
N ASP A 93 19.51 8.00 -3.26
CA ASP A 93 19.84 9.04 -2.28
C ASP A 93 19.06 8.86 -0.96
N ASN A 94 17.79 8.43 -1.05
CA ASN A 94 16.92 8.26 0.12
C ASN A 94 16.77 6.80 0.60
N ALA A 95 17.47 5.85 -0.06
CA ALA A 95 17.28 4.42 0.21
C ALA A 95 17.52 4.04 1.67
N GLN A 96 18.57 4.58 2.30
CA GLN A 96 18.90 4.23 3.69
C GLN A 96 17.83 4.74 4.66
N GLU A 97 17.33 5.94 4.45
CA GLU A 97 16.27 6.55 5.25
C GLU A 97 14.95 5.77 5.12
N LEU A 98 14.50 5.50 3.89
CA LEU A 98 13.25 4.78 3.67
C LEU A 98 13.29 3.34 4.16
N LEU A 99 14.44 2.67 4.07
CA LEU A 99 14.61 1.34 4.64
C LEU A 99 14.55 1.35 6.16
N ALA A 100 15.18 2.34 6.83
CA ALA A 100 15.10 2.49 8.28
C ALA A 100 13.64 2.73 8.73
N ILE A 101 12.92 3.64 8.06
CA ILE A 101 11.49 3.87 8.31
C ILE A 101 10.68 2.57 8.13
N ALA A 102 10.97 1.79 7.09
CA ALA A 102 10.27 0.52 6.85
C ALA A 102 10.60 -0.56 7.90
N GLU A 103 11.80 -0.56 8.46
CA GLU A 103 12.20 -1.48 9.53
C GLU A 103 11.44 -1.21 10.83
N GLU A 104 11.24 0.06 11.18
CA GLU A 104 10.60 0.49 12.42
C GLU A 104 9.06 0.43 12.39
N ASN A 105 8.45 0.38 11.21
CA ASN A 105 7.02 0.48 11.07
C ASN A 105 6.38 -0.80 10.51
N THR A 106 5.13 -1.08 10.91
CA THR A 106 4.31 -2.11 10.25
C THR A 106 3.94 -1.67 8.83
N ALA A 107 3.56 -2.60 7.95
CA ALA A 107 3.14 -2.28 6.58
C ALA A 107 2.01 -1.22 6.54
N LYS A 108 1.04 -1.33 7.45
CA LYS A 108 -0.08 -0.38 7.55
C LYS A 108 0.36 1.03 7.99
N GLN A 109 1.27 1.11 8.97
CA GLN A 109 1.85 2.39 9.39
C GLN A 109 2.69 3.00 8.27
N LEU A 110 3.50 2.18 7.60
CA LEU A 110 4.32 2.59 6.48
C LEU A 110 3.49 3.15 5.31
N GLU A 111 2.36 2.51 4.96
CA GLU A 111 1.43 3.05 3.96
C GLU A 111 0.88 4.44 4.33
N ARG A 112 0.57 4.65 5.60
CA ARG A 112 0.11 5.96 6.11
C ARG A 112 1.22 7.00 6.02
N LEU A 113 2.43 6.67 6.48
CA LEU A 113 3.61 7.54 6.39
C LEU A 113 3.91 7.95 4.94
N MET A 114 3.88 6.99 4.00
CA MET A 114 4.12 7.26 2.58
C MET A 114 3.04 8.14 1.93
N ARG A 115 1.86 8.25 2.54
CA ARG A 115 0.81 9.21 2.16
C ARG A 115 0.93 10.56 2.86
N GLY A 116 1.97 10.77 3.69
CA GLY A 116 2.14 11.98 4.48
C GLY A 116 1.25 12.05 5.73
N GLU A 117 0.62 10.93 6.11
CA GLU A 117 -0.17 10.83 7.33
C GLU A 117 0.78 10.53 8.51
N LYS A 118 0.72 11.34 9.57
CA LYS A 118 1.48 11.03 10.79
C LYS A 118 0.82 9.86 11.53
N PRO A 119 1.58 8.84 11.95
CA PRO A 119 1.07 7.82 12.84
C PRO A 119 0.56 8.46 14.14
N ILE A 120 -0.55 7.99 14.65
CA ILE A 120 -1.06 8.38 15.94
C ILE A 120 -0.68 7.29 16.93
N ASP A 121 0.14 7.63 17.93
CA ASP A 121 0.52 6.70 18.98
C ASP A 121 -0.72 6.28 19.77
N ASN A 122 -0.81 4.99 20.12
CA ASN A 122 -1.95 4.41 20.84
C ASN A 122 -3.32 4.63 20.15
N ALA A 123 -3.34 4.68 18.82
CA ALA A 123 -4.57 4.89 18.06
C ALA A 123 -5.61 3.78 18.31
N HIS A 124 -6.82 4.18 18.67
CA HIS A 124 -7.97 3.27 18.73
C HIS A 124 -8.66 3.20 17.37
N CYS A 125 -8.89 1.97 16.88
CA CYS A 125 -9.61 1.77 15.63
C CYS A 125 -11.13 1.74 15.89
N MET A 126 -11.87 2.55 15.14
CA MET A 126 -13.34 2.52 15.13
C MET A 126 -13.83 2.15 13.73
N LEU A 127 -14.57 1.06 13.61
CA LEU A 127 -15.19 0.62 12.36
C LEU A 127 -16.67 0.98 12.38
N MET A 128 -17.12 1.76 11.39
CA MET A 128 -18.52 2.19 11.24
C MET A 128 -19.01 1.89 9.82
N TYR A 129 -20.25 1.47 9.72
CA TYR A 129 -20.93 1.24 8.45
C TYR A 129 -22.04 2.28 8.27
N PHE A 130 -21.98 3.00 7.15
CA PHE A 130 -22.93 4.04 6.79
C PHE A 130 -23.72 3.64 5.55
N SER A 131 -25.02 3.93 5.53
CA SER A 131 -25.77 3.97 4.28
C SER A 131 -25.23 5.09 3.37
N PRO A 132 -25.50 5.07 2.05
CA PRO A 132 -25.02 6.11 1.16
C PRO A 132 -25.42 7.54 1.58
N LYS A 133 -26.62 7.71 2.12
CA LYS A 133 -27.11 9.01 2.63
C LYS A 133 -26.33 9.45 3.87
N GLN A 134 -26.12 8.56 4.83
CA GLN A 134 -25.33 8.85 6.03
C GLN A 134 -23.86 9.14 5.71
N TYR A 135 -23.27 8.38 4.78
CA TYR A 135 -21.89 8.61 4.35
C TYR A 135 -21.71 9.99 3.76
N LYS A 136 -22.66 10.47 2.94
CA LYS A 136 -22.62 11.81 2.37
C LYS A 136 -22.58 12.89 3.45
N VAL A 137 -23.43 12.80 4.46
CA VAL A 137 -23.46 13.74 5.60
C VAL A 137 -22.12 13.74 6.35
N VAL A 138 -21.56 12.56 6.63
CA VAL A 138 -20.28 12.44 7.33
C VAL A 138 -19.12 12.98 6.47
N GLU A 139 -19.13 12.71 5.17
CA GLU A 139 -18.12 13.21 4.24
C GLU A 139 -18.17 14.74 4.16
N GLU A 140 -19.36 15.34 4.01
CA GLU A 140 -19.56 16.80 3.99
C GLU A 140 -19.09 17.45 5.29
N ALA A 141 -19.41 16.85 6.43
CA ALA A 141 -18.96 17.34 7.73
C ALA A 141 -17.42 17.29 7.86
N MET A 142 -16.76 16.22 7.38
CA MET A 142 -15.32 16.13 7.39
C MET A 142 -14.68 17.19 6.46
N LEU A 143 -15.21 17.38 5.25
CA LEU A 143 -14.70 18.36 4.29
C LEU A 143 -14.83 19.78 4.83
N ALA A 144 -15.97 20.12 5.44
CA ALA A 144 -16.21 21.43 6.06
C ALA A 144 -15.31 21.70 7.28
N ASN A 145 -14.66 20.67 7.85
CA ASN A 145 -13.79 20.77 9.02
C ASN A 145 -12.33 20.45 8.74
N GLY A 146 -11.89 20.61 7.49
CA GLY A 146 -10.47 20.55 7.10
C GLY A 146 -10.02 19.19 6.59
N GLY A 147 -10.94 18.25 6.31
CA GLY A 147 -10.66 17.09 5.49
C GLY A 147 -10.47 17.50 4.03
N VAL A 148 -9.63 16.75 3.31
CA VAL A 148 -9.36 17.00 1.89
C VAL A 148 -9.82 15.80 1.06
N LYS A 149 -10.62 16.04 0.02
CA LYS A 149 -11.05 14.97 -0.89
C LYS A 149 -9.86 14.40 -1.64
N SER A 150 -9.70 13.08 -1.60
CA SER A 150 -8.65 12.35 -2.32
C SER A 150 -9.22 11.06 -2.90
N GLY A 151 -9.41 11.04 -4.21
CA GLY A 151 -10.05 9.91 -4.89
C GLY A 151 -11.44 9.61 -4.33
N ARG A 152 -11.65 8.39 -3.83
CA ARG A 152 -12.92 7.94 -3.22
C ARG A 152 -13.01 8.19 -1.71
N GLY A 153 -12.03 8.85 -1.10
CA GLY A 153 -11.96 9.04 0.35
C GLY A 153 -11.62 10.47 0.76
N VAL A 154 -11.45 10.68 2.06
CA VAL A 154 -11.04 11.94 2.67
C VAL A 154 -9.73 11.70 3.42
N VAL A 155 -8.73 12.53 3.15
CA VAL A 155 -7.46 12.61 3.90
C VAL A 155 -7.65 13.53 5.10
N GLY A 156 -7.01 13.22 6.24
CA GLY A 156 -7.20 13.97 7.50
C GLY A 156 -8.59 13.80 8.09
N LYS A 157 -9.27 12.70 7.79
CA LYS A 157 -10.64 12.40 8.20
C LYS A 157 -10.82 12.29 9.71
N GLU A 158 -9.81 11.75 10.40
CA GLU A 158 -9.81 11.56 11.85
C GLU A 158 -9.86 12.92 12.57
N GLU A 159 -8.96 13.84 12.24
CA GLU A 159 -8.92 15.19 12.82
C GLU A 159 -10.11 16.04 12.39
N ALA A 160 -10.54 15.88 11.15
CA ALA A 160 -11.71 16.61 10.64
C ALA A 160 -12.99 16.19 11.37
N LEU A 161 -13.18 14.88 11.59
CA LEU A 161 -14.30 14.34 12.36
C LEU A 161 -14.28 14.84 13.82
N VAL A 162 -13.12 14.76 14.46
CA VAL A 162 -12.98 15.27 15.85
C VAL A 162 -13.29 16.76 15.93
N ARG A 163 -12.85 17.58 14.95
CA ARG A 163 -13.18 19.01 14.90
C ARG A 163 -14.68 19.25 14.71
N ALA A 164 -15.33 18.49 13.84
CA ALA A 164 -16.78 18.57 13.65
C ALA A 164 -17.55 18.25 14.93
N LEU A 165 -17.17 17.18 15.64
CA LEU A 165 -17.79 16.77 16.89
C LEU A 165 -17.53 17.76 18.04
N LYS A 166 -16.33 18.37 18.12
CA LYS A 166 -16.06 19.41 19.11
C LYS A 166 -16.94 20.63 18.91
N LYS A 167 -17.11 21.10 17.65
CA LYS A 167 -18.00 22.22 17.35
C LYS A 167 -19.45 21.95 17.77
N LEU A 168 -19.93 20.72 17.61
CA LEU A 168 -21.26 20.33 18.07
C LEU A 168 -21.38 20.34 19.60
N LYS A 169 -20.32 19.92 20.30
CA LYS A 169 -20.26 19.89 21.76
C LYS A 169 -20.18 21.31 22.35
N ASP A 170 -19.46 22.20 21.69
CA ASP A 170 -19.21 23.58 22.15
C ASP A 170 -20.34 24.56 21.68
N ALA A 171 -21.30 24.08 20.89
CA ALA A 171 -22.47 24.87 20.54
C ALA A 171 -23.36 25.09 21.78
N PRO A 172 -23.74 26.33 22.13
CA PRO A 172 -24.59 26.58 23.29
C PRO A 172 -25.94 25.91 23.09
N ASP A 173 -26.28 25.08 24.08
CA ASP A 173 -27.55 24.35 24.31
C ASP A 173 -28.56 24.24 23.16
N GLY A 174 -28.65 23.06 22.60
CA GLY A 174 -29.89 22.35 22.33
C GLY A 174 -30.81 22.86 21.22
N SER A 175 -30.45 23.79 20.37
CA SER A 175 -31.22 24.07 19.17
C SER A 175 -30.69 23.27 18.00
N PRO A 176 -31.46 22.31 17.42
CA PRO A 176 -31.06 21.69 16.18
C PRO A 176 -30.90 22.77 15.10
N PRO A 177 -29.85 22.69 14.25
CA PRO A 177 -29.73 23.63 13.14
C PRO A 177 -31.02 23.56 12.30
N ALA A 178 -31.60 24.72 12.04
CA ALA A 178 -32.82 24.85 11.24
C ALA A 178 -32.65 24.03 9.95
N ALA A 179 -33.58 23.10 9.74
CA ALA A 179 -33.64 22.31 8.53
C ALA A 179 -33.71 23.30 7.36
N VAL A 180 -32.72 23.30 6.51
CA VAL A 180 -32.77 23.94 5.18
C VAL A 180 -33.80 23.13 4.40
N MET A 181 -35.03 23.56 4.45
CA MET A 181 -36.06 23.21 3.50
C MET A 181 -35.74 23.95 2.20
N GLY A 182 -35.52 23.22 1.15
CA GLY A 182 -35.35 23.70 -0.20
C GLY A 182 -35.14 22.51 -1.12
#